data_cabe7abf8a9d35567825350c7b42e7b2
#
_entry.id   cabe7abf8a9d35567825350c7b42e7b2
#
_cell.length_a   1.000
_cell.length_b   1.000
_cell.length_c   1.000
_cell.angle_alpha   90.00
_cell.angle_beta   90.00
_cell.angle_gamma   90.00
#
_symmetry.space_group_name_H-M   'P 1'
#
loop_
_entity.id
_entity.type
_entity.pdbx_description
1 polymer ?
#
loop_
_entity_poly.entity_id
_entity_poly.type
_entity_poly.pdbx_seq_one_letter_code
_entity_poly.pdbx_strand_id
1 'polypeptide(L)' 'MGKVHIGSIIRGELRKQNKSNRWLAEQIGVVPRTVNKIFLKEYLDTYLLLKISRAMNVDFFAYYSQTLKS' A
#
# COMPACT_ATOMS: atom_id res chain seq x y z
N MET A 1 -4.39 14.80 14.67
CA MET A 1 -4.05 14.50 13.30
C MET A 1 -3.03 13.39 13.22
N GLY A 2 -3.38 12.28 12.63
CA GLY A 2 -2.49 11.15 12.56
C GLY A 2 -1.56 11.21 11.36
N LYS A 3 -0.40 10.58 11.49
CA LYS A 3 0.46 10.34 10.35
C LYS A 3 -0.10 9.23 9.50
N VAL A 4 0.06 9.37 8.19
CA VAL A 4 -0.24 8.28 7.27
C VAL A 4 0.98 7.37 7.22
N HIS A 5 0.84 6.14 7.68
CA HIS A 5 1.87 5.12 7.54
C HIS A 5 1.41 4.18 6.44
N ILE A 6 1.81 4.48 5.21
CA ILE A 6 1.21 3.83 4.04
C ILE A 6 1.47 2.33 4.02
N GLY A 7 2.62 1.90 4.47
CA GLY A 7 2.94 0.47 4.50
C GLY A 7 1.97 -0.33 5.36
N SER A 8 1.65 0.20 6.54
CA SER A 8 0.69 -0.45 7.45
C SER A 8 -0.71 -0.46 6.86
N ILE A 9 -1.09 0.61 6.19
CA ILE A 9 -2.41 0.71 5.56
C ILE A 9 -2.54 -0.31 4.44
N ILE A 10 -1.51 -0.43 3.60
CA ILE A 10 -1.49 -1.41 2.52
C ILE A 10 -1.60 -2.83 3.08
N ARG A 11 -0.83 -3.11 4.15
CA ARG A 11 -0.85 -4.43 4.77
C ARG A 11 -2.24 -4.76 5.30
N GLY A 12 -2.88 -3.81 5.98
CA GLY A 12 -4.22 -4.01 6.52
C GLY A 12 -5.23 -4.27 5.42
N GLU A 13 -5.16 -3.52 4.33
CA GLU A 13 -6.06 -3.71 3.20
C GLU A 13 -5.86 -5.05 2.52
N LEU A 14 -4.60 -5.48 2.39
CA LEU A 14 -4.26 -6.77 1.79
C LEU A 14 -4.90 -7.91 2.59
N ARG A 15 -4.79 -7.85 3.92
CA ARG A 15 -5.40 -8.87 4.79
C ARG A 15 -6.92 -8.83 4.70
N LYS A 16 -7.50 -7.66 4.63
CA LYS A 16 -8.95 -7.50 4.50
C LYS A 16 -9.44 -8.15 3.20
N GLN A 17 -8.65 -8.09 2.14
CA GLN A 17 -8.99 -8.70 0.85
C GLN A 17 -8.62 -10.18 0.77
N ASN A 18 -8.06 -10.75 1.85
CA ASN A 18 -7.62 -12.14 1.89
C ASN A 18 -6.57 -12.47 0.83
N LYS A 19 -5.70 -11.51 0.54
CA LYS A 19 -4.63 -11.71 -0.43
C LYS A 19 -3.30 -11.92 0.28
N SER A 20 -2.41 -12.68 -0.34
CA SER A 20 -1.09 -12.97 0.22
C SER A 20 -0.06 -11.94 -0.23
N ASN A 21 1.07 -11.91 0.50
CA ASN A 21 2.23 -11.09 0.08
C ASN A 21 2.71 -11.51 -1.30
N ARG A 22 2.72 -12.83 -1.56
CA ARG A 22 3.12 -13.35 -2.86
C ARG A 22 2.20 -12.82 -3.97
N TRP A 23 0.91 -12.79 -3.71
CA TRP A 23 -0.03 -12.27 -4.70
C TRP A 23 0.31 -10.82 -5.05
N LEU A 24 0.52 -9.97 -4.04
CA LEU A 24 0.83 -8.57 -4.30
C LEU A 24 2.18 -8.44 -5.02
N ALA A 25 3.17 -9.23 -4.61
CA ALA A 25 4.48 -9.22 -5.25
C ALA A 25 4.36 -9.52 -6.75
N GLU A 26 3.54 -10.51 -7.09
CA GLU A 26 3.31 -10.86 -8.50
C GLU A 26 2.64 -9.73 -9.26
N GLN A 27 1.68 -9.06 -8.62
CA GLN A 27 0.93 -7.99 -9.27
C GLN A 27 1.81 -6.78 -9.58
N ILE A 28 2.76 -6.46 -8.73
CA ILE A 28 3.60 -5.27 -8.92
C ILE A 28 5.00 -5.60 -9.42
N GLY A 29 5.28 -6.87 -9.69
CA GLY A 29 6.53 -7.27 -10.34
C GLY A 29 7.75 -7.27 -9.43
N VAL A 30 7.57 -7.63 -8.17
CA VAL A 30 8.68 -7.71 -7.20
C VAL A 30 8.66 -9.06 -6.51
N VAL A 31 9.68 -9.34 -5.71
CA VAL A 31 9.72 -10.56 -4.89
C VAL A 31 8.97 -10.32 -3.58
N PRO A 32 8.45 -11.39 -2.93
CA PRO A 32 7.68 -11.21 -1.68
C PRO A 32 8.46 -10.49 -0.58
N ARG A 33 9.78 -10.66 -0.51
CA ARG A 33 10.60 -9.95 0.47
C ARG A 33 10.45 -8.43 0.32
N THR A 34 10.34 -7.95 -0.91
CA THR A 34 10.16 -6.52 -1.17
C THR A 34 8.81 -6.04 -0.63
N VAL A 35 7.77 -6.87 -0.72
CA VAL A 35 6.46 -6.52 -0.16
C VAL A 35 6.57 -6.34 1.37
N ASN A 36 7.30 -7.24 2.04
CA ASN A 36 7.52 -7.09 3.48
C ASN A 36 8.21 -5.76 3.82
N LYS A 37 9.16 -5.34 2.99
CA LYS A 37 9.84 -4.06 3.19
C LYS A 37 8.88 -2.89 2.97
N ILE A 38 7.98 -3.00 1.98
CA ILE A 38 6.98 -1.97 1.71
C ILE A 38 6.10 -1.75 2.95
N PHE A 39 5.72 -2.83 3.63
CA PHE A 39 4.87 -2.73 4.82
C PHE A 39 5.51 -1.92 5.94
N LEU A 40 6.83 -1.83 5.96
CA LEU A 40 7.55 -1.09 7.01
C LEU A 40 7.73 0.39 6.66
N LYS A 41 7.42 0.78 5.45
CA LYS A 41 7.67 2.14 4.99
C LYS A 41 6.54 3.08 5.37
N GLU A 42 6.92 4.25 5.87
CA GLU A 42 5.96 5.28 6.21
C GLU A 42 5.39 5.94 4.97
N TYR A 43 6.17 6.01 3.90
CA TYR A 43 5.73 6.59 2.62
C TYR A 43 6.39 5.86 1.47
N LEU A 44 5.80 5.98 0.29
CA LEU A 44 6.30 5.39 -0.94
C LEU A 44 6.31 6.45 -2.03
N ASP A 45 7.13 6.23 -3.07
CA ASP A 45 7.02 7.11 -4.24
C ASP A 45 5.65 6.90 -4.89
N THR A 46 5.20 7.94 -5.59
CA THR A 46 3.85 7.93 -6.15
C THR A 46 3.66 6.87 -7.23
N TYR A 47 4.71 6.54 -7.97
CA TYR A 47 4.58 5.53 -9.01
C TYR A 47 4.32 4.14 -8.41
N LEU A 48 5.08 3.79 -7.38
CA LEU A 48 4.88 2.52 -6.70
C LEU A 48 3.50 2.47 -6.04
N LEU A 49 3.10 3.55 -5.40
CA LEU A 49 1.79 3.62 -4.78
C LEU A 49 0.67 3.48 -5.81
N LEU A 50 0.85 4.06 -6.98
CA LEU A 50 -0.12 3.92 -8.07
C LEU A 50 -0.24 2.47 -8.51
N LYS A 51 0.88 1.76 -8.67
CA LYS A 51 0.87 0.35 -9.05
C LYS A 51 0.12 -0.49 -8.03
N ILE A 52 0.38 -0.26 -6.74
CA ILE A 52 -0.28 -0.99 -5.66
C ILE A 52 -1.78 -0.66 -5.63
N SER A 53 -2.12 0.60 -5.80
CA SER A 53 -3.53 1.02 -5.81
C SER A 53 -4.30 0.34 -6.94
N ARG A 54 -3.70 0.26 -8.12
CA ARG A 54 -4.33 -0.43 -9.25
C ARG A 54 -4.47 -1.92 -9.00
N ALA A 55 -3.41 -2.54 -8.48
CA ALA A 55 -3.41 -3.98 -8.23
C ALA A 55 -4.49 -4.37 -7.22
N MET A 56 -4.67 -3.57 -6.18
CA MET A 56 -5.60 -3.87 -5.10
C MET A 56 -6.97 -3.22 -5.29
N ASN A 57 -7.12 -2.40 -6.32
CA ASN A 57 -8.35 -1.65 -6.60
C ASN A 57 -8.76 -0.80 -5.39
N VAL A 58 -7.80 -0.11 -4.81
CA VAL A 58 -7.99 0.77 -3.66
C VAL A 58 -7.30 2.09 -3.94
N ASP A 59 -7.98 3.19 -3.66
CA ASP A 59 -7.39 4.51 -3.80
C ASP A 59 -6.60 4.85 -2.54
N PHE A 60 -5.33 4.42 -2.51
CA PHE A 60 -4.47 4.70 -1.36
C PHE A 60 -4.10 6.18 -1.26
N PHE A 61 -4.22 6.94 -2.34
CA PHE A 61 -3.96 8.38 -2.31
C PHE A 61 -4.99 9.12 -1.46
N ALA A 62 -6.18 8.55 -1.31
CA ALA A 62 -7.24 9.16 -0.50
C ALA A 62 -6.82 9.33 0.96
N TYR A 63 -5.98 8.44 1.47
CA TYR A 63 -5.50 8.56 2.84
C TYR A 63 -4.70 9.84 3.03
N TYR A 64 -3.97 10.25 2.01
CA TYR A 64 -3.21 11.51 2.06
C TYR A 64 -4.12 12.71 1.85
N SER A 65 -5.02 12.65 0.88
CA SER A 65 -5.89 13.79 0.61
C SER A 65 -6.85 14.06 1.77
N GLN A 66 -7.24 13.03 2.52
CA GLN A 66 -8.09 13.20 3.69
C GLN A 66 -7.38 13.97 4.80
N THR A 67 -6.05 13.84 4.92
CA THR A 67 -5.32 14.59 5.93
C THR A 67 -5.30 16.08 5.62
N LEU A 68 -5.47 16.45 4.35
CA LEU A 68 -5.50 17.86 3.94
C LEU A 68 -6.82 18.53 4.32
N LYS A 69 -7.85 17.74 4.61
CA LYS A 69 -9.18 18.25 4.92
C LYS A 69 -9.43 18.38 6.42
N SER A 70 -8.58 17.81 7.23
CA SER A 70 -8.77 17.79 8.68
C SER A 70 -8.07 18.94 9.39
#